data_c0405ac8ce7eafb3d5a94b48b47f6400
#
_entry.id   c0405ac8ce7eafb3d5a94b48b47f6400
#
_cell.length_a   1.000
_cell.length_b   1.000
_cell.length_c   1.000
_cell.angle_alpha   90.00
_cell.angle_beta   90.00
_cell.angle_gamma   90.00
#
_symmetry.space_group_name_H-M   'P 1'
#
loop_
_entity.id
_entity.type
_entity.pdbx_description
1 polymer ?
#
loop_
_entity_poly.entity_id
_entity_poly.type
_entity_poly.pdbx_seq_one_letter_code
_entity_poly.pdbx_strand_id
1 'polypeptide(L)'
;MLLDPELHYLDNAATTMVDPEIAGAIHEALLKDWANPSSLYEPAVETHEALTTARGQIARTLGCQAKDLYFTSCGSESNNLAVQGLALSLIHI
;
A
#
# COMPACT_ATOMS: atom_id res chain seq x y z
N MET A 1 13.37 -9.70 7.16
CA MET A 1 14.33 -10.78 7.41
C MET A 1 15.36 -10.82 6.31
N LEU A 2 16.65 -10.91 6.66
CA LEU A 2 17.72 -11.02 5.66
C LEU A 2 17.97 -12.50 5.35
N LEU A 3 18.20 -12.83 4.07
CA LEU A 3 18.49 -14.21 3.65
C LEU A 3 19.92 -14.64 3.99
N ASP A 4 20.84 -13.67 4.09
CA ASP A 4 22.23 -13.91 4.48
C ASP A 4 22.44 -13.52 5.93
N PRO A 5 22.63 -14.49 6.85
CA PRO A 5 22.80 -14.20 8.27
C PRO A 5 24.11 -13.46 8.59
N GLU A 6 25.08 -13.46 7.66
CA GLU A 6 26.33 -12.73 7.82
C GLU A 6 26.23 -11.28 7.42
N LEU A 7 25.13 -10.87 6.76
CA LEU A 7 24.94 -9.50 6.33
C LEU A 7 24.32 -8.66 7.45
N HIS A 8 25.02 -7.61 7.83
CA HIS A 8 24.53 -6.62 8.80
C HIS A 8 24.08 -5.36 8.06
N TYR A 9 22.84 -5.37 7.56
CA TYR A 9 22.29 -4.26 6.79
C TYR A 9 21.82 -3.16 7.74
N LEU A 10 22.43 -1.98 7.64
CA LEU A 10 22.18 -0.87 8.58
C LEU A 10 21.52 0.35 7.89
N ASP A 11 21.14 0.22 6.63
CA ASP A 11 20.57 1.33 5.84
C ASP A 11 19.09 1.12 5.51
N ASN A 12 18.32 0.69 6.49
CA ASN A 12 16.88 0.42 6.30
C ASN A 12 16.06 1.68 6.02
N ALA A 13 16.62 2.88 6.28
CA ALA A 13 15.98 4.12 5.90
C ALA A 13 15.94 4.34 4.39
N ALA A 14 16.93 3.80 3.67
CA ALA A 14 16.97 3.90 2.21
C ALA A 14 16.07 2.85 1.56
N THR A 15 16.15 1.61 2.01
CA THR A 15 15.37 0.50 1.47
C THR A 15 15.36 -0.64 2.46
N THR A 16 14.38 -1.52 2.37
CA THR A 16 14.30 -2.73 3.16
C THR A 16 14.12 -3.93 2.24
N MET A 17 14.63 -5.06 2.69
CA MET A 17 14.39 -6.31 1.99
C MET A 17 12.94 -6.76 2.18
N VAL A 18 12.31 -7.21 1.10
CA VAL A 18 10.95 -7.75 1.18
C VAL A 18 11.01 -9.12 1.84
N ASP A 19 10.14 -9.36 2.81
CA ASP A 19 10.00 -10.67 3.43
C ASP A 19 9.58 -11.70 2.38
N PRO A 20 10.18 -12.91 2.36
CA PRO A 20 9.83 -13.93 1.36
C PRO A 20 8.36 -14.29 1.30
N GLU A 21 7.67 -14.30 2.43
CA GLU A 21 6.22 -14.56 2.48
C GLU A 21 5.45 -13.45 1.79
N ILE A 22 5.84 -12.21 2.02
CA ILE A 22 5.23 -11.04 1.36
C ILE A 22 5.52 -11.05 -0.14
N ALA A 23 6.75 -11.41 -0.53
CA ALA A 23 7.10 -11.52 -1.95
C ALA A 23 6.22 -12.57 -2.66
N GLY A 24 5.93 -13.69 -1.99
CA GLY A 24 5.00 -14.70 -2.50
C GLY A 24 3.59 -14.17 -2.68
N ALA A 25 3.10 -13.40 -1.71
CA ALA A 25 1.77 -12.78 -1.78
C ALA A 25 1.68 -11.77 -2.93
N ILE A 26 2.74 -10.99 -3.16
CA ILE A 26 2.81 -10.06 -4.31
C ILE A 26 2.77 -10.83 -5.63
N HIS A 27 3.53 -11.92 -5.72
CA HIS A 27 3.55 -12.76 -6.91
C HIS A 27 2.15 -13.31 -7.24
N GLU A 28 1.44 -13.83 -6.26
CA GLU A 28 0.08 -14.33 -6.44
C GLU A 28 -0.89 -13.22 -6.85
N ALA A 29 -0.80 -12.06 -6.23
CA ALA A 29 -1.64 -10.92 -6.57
C ALA A 29 -1.43 -10.47 -8.02
N LEU A 30 -0.18 -10.45 -8.49
CA LEU A 30 0.14 -10.10 -9.88
C LEU A 30 -0.51 -11.07 -10.89
N LEU A 31 -0.62 -12.34 -10.54
CA LEU A 31 -1.21 -13.35 -11.41
C LEU A 31 -2.74 -13.40 -11.33
N LYS A 32 -3.30 -13.06 -10.18
CA LYS A 32 -4.72 -13.23 -9.90
C LYS A 32 -5.51 -11.91 -9.98
N ASP A 33 -4.99 -10.85 -9.37
CA ASP A 33 -5.69 -9.57 -9.20
C ASP A 33 -5.17 -8.52 -10.18
N TRP A 34 -5.08 -8.89 -11.45
CA TRP A 34 -4.46 -8.07 -12.50
C TRP A 34 -5.44 -7.12 -13.21
N ALA A 35 -6.74 -7.34 -13.08
CA ALA A 35 -7.74 -6.56 -13.82
C ALA A 35 -7.90 -5.16 -13.24
N ASN A 36 -8.40 -4.24 -14.05
CA ASN A 36 -8.68 -2.88 -13.61
C ASN A 36 -9.88 -2.88 -12.64
N PRO A 37 -9.69 -2.49 -11.38
CA PRO A 37 -10.76 -2.55 -10.38
C PRO A 37 -11.94 -1.60 -10.68
N SER A 38 -11.78 -0.67 -11.61
CA SER A 38 -12.84 0.25 -12.01
C SER A 38 -13.77 -0.31 -13.10
N SER A 39 -13.42 -1.44 -13.71
CA SER A 39 -14.24 -2.08 -14.73
C SER A 39 -15.38 -2.89 -14.10
N LEU A 40 -16.36 -3.29 -14.91
CA LEU A 40 -17.59 -3.90 -14.42
C LEU A 40 -17.67 -5.42 -14.64
N TYR A 41 -16.73 -6.00 -15.39
CA TYR A 41 -16.73 -7.44 -15.63
C TYR A 41 -16.14 -8.20 -14.43
N GLU A 42 -16.40 -9.51 -14.39
CA GLU A 42 -16.12 -10.35 -13.20
C GLU A 42 -14.67 -10.28 -12.68
N PRO A 43 -13.61 -10.43 -13.50
CA PRO A 43 -12.24 -10.32 -12.99
C PRO A 43 -11.95 -8.96 -12.36
N ALA A 44 -12.55 -7.90 -12.87
CA ALA A 44 -12.39 -6.55 -12.32
C ALA A 44 -13.09 -6.41 -10.96
N VAL A 45 -14.26 -7.01 -10.81
CA VAL A 45 -15.00 -7.01 -9.53
C VAL A 45 -14.18 -7.76 -8.47
N GLU A 46 -13.58 -8.88 -8.81
CA GLU A 46 -12.72 -9.65 -7.90
C GLU A 46 -11.52 -8.83 -7.46
N THR A 47 -10.87 -8.13 -8.40
CA THR A 47 -9.75 -7.24 -8.09
C THR A 47 -10.18 -6.10 -7.17
N HIS A 48 -11.34 -5.51 -7.43
CA HIS A 48 -11.91 -4.45 -6.58
C HIS A 48 -12.15 -4.95 -5.15
N GLU A 49 -12.70 -6.15 -5.00
CA GLU A 49 -12.92 -6.76 -3.68
C GLU A 49 -11.61 -7.03 -2.95
N ALA A 50 -10.59 -7.53 -3.65
CA ALA A 50 -9.27 -7.75 -3.08
C ALA A 50 -8.66 -6.44 -2.58
N LEU A 51 -8.77 -5.37 -3.37
CA LEU A 51 -8.28 -4.04 -2.99
C LEU A 51 -9.04 -3.49 -1.77
N THR A 52 -10.34 -3.65 -1.74
CA THR A 52 -11.19 -3.21 -0.61
C THR A 52 -10.81 -3.95 0.66
N THR A 53 -10.58 -5.26 0.57
CA THR A 53 -10.15 -6.08 1.71
C THR A 53 -8.78 -5.63 2.22
N ALA A 54 -7.83 -5.40 1.33
CA ALA A 54 -6.50 -4.93 1.69
C ALA A 54 -6.55 -3.56 2.37
N ARG A 55 -7.35 -2.63 1.84
CA ARG A 55 -7.56 -1.31 2.43
C ARG A 55 -8.08 -1.41 3.86
N GLY A 56 -9.05 -2.28 4.10
CA GLY A 56 -9.62 -2.51 5.43
C GLY A 56 -8.60 -3.09 6.40
N GLN A 57 -7.78 -4.02 5.94
CA GLN A 57 -6.72 -4.63 6.77
C GLN A 57 -5.66 -3.60 7.18
N ILE A 58 -5.21 -2.77 6.25
CA ILE A 58 -4.23 -1.72 6.52
C ILE A 58 -4.82 -0.68 7.47
N ALA A 59 -6.05 -0.23 7.22
CA ALA A 59 -6.73 0.74 8.06
C ALA A 59 -6.84 0.25 9.51
N ARG A 60 -7.15 -1.03 9.68
CA ARG A 60 -7.23 -1.65 11.01
C ARG A 60 -5.89 -1.61 11.73
N THR A 61 -4.80 -1.87 11.01
CA THR A 61 -3.44 -1.80 11.55
C THR A 61 -3.09 -0.38 12.01
N LEU A 62 -3.55 0.64 11.28
CA LEU A 62 -3.28 2.04 11.58
C LEU A 62 -4.28 2.66 12.57
N GLY A 63 -5.33 1.95 12.93
CA GLY A 63 -6.36 2.45 13.83
C GLY A 63 -7.25 3.51 13.22
N CYS A 64 -7.47 3.48 11.90
CA CYS A 64 -8.36 4.39 11.19
C CYS A 64 -9.43 3.62 10.42
N GLN A 65 -10.33 4.36 9.77
CA GLN A 65 -11.35 3.77 8.91
C GLN A 65 -10.80 3.59 7.49
N ALA A 66 -11.32 2.61 6.76
CA ALA A 66 -10.89 2.34 5.39
C ALA A 66 -11.02 3.57 4.48
N LYS A 67 -12.06 4.38 4.68
CA LYS A 67 -12.29 5.62 3.91
C LYS A 67 -11.21 6.68 4.12
N ASP A 68 -10.44 6.58 5.20
CA ASP A 68 -9.39 7.54 5.55
C ASP A 68 -8.03 7.15 4.94
N LEU A 69 -7.98 6.01 4.27
CA LEU A 69 -6.74 5.48 3.68
C LEU A 69 -6.68 5.79 2.19
N TYR A 70 -5.59 6.40 1.76
CA TYR A 70 -5.34 6.75 0.36
C TYR A 70 -4.07 6.08 -0.12
N PHE A 71 -4.17 5.30 -1.20
CA PHE A 71 -3.01 4.70 -1.85
C PHE A 71 -2.38 5.70 -2.80
N THR A 72 -1.07 5.79 -2.77
CA THR A 72 -0.30 6.69 -3.63
C THR A 72 0.75 5.89 -4.40
N SER A 73 1.37 6.52 -5.39
CA SER A 73 2.40 5.88 -6.22
C SER A 73 3.73 5.70 -5.51
N CYS A 74 4.03 6.55 -4.53
CA CYS A 74 5.32 6.54 -3.82
C CYS A 74 5.27 7.45 -2.60
N GLY A 75 6.34 7.40 -1.80
CA GLY A 75 6.48 8.25 -0.61
C GLY A 75 6.50 9.73 -0.93
N SER A 76 7.05 10.14 -2.07
CA SER A 76 7.05 11.54 -2.49
C SER A 76 5.65 12.08 -2.68
N GLU A 77 4.77 11.33 -3.35
CA GLU A 77 3.37 11.69 -3.52
C GLU A 77 2.64 11.74 -2.17
N SER A 78 2.88 10.75 -1.32
CA SER A 78 2.29 10.70 0.03
C SER A 78 2.68 11.92 0.85
N ASN A 79 3.96 12.29 0.84
CA ASN A 79 4.47 13.45 1.57
C ASN A 79 3.85 14.75 1.06
N ASN A 80 3.77 14.94 -0.26
CA ASN A 80 3.17 16.10 -0.88
C ASN A 80 1.69 16.21 -0.57
N LEU A 81 0.97 15.09 -0.64
CA LEU A 81 -0.45 15.03 -0.31
C LEU A 81 -0.69 15.43 1.15
N ALA A 82 0.10 14.91 2.07
CA ALA A 82 -0.02 15.21 3.49
C ALA A 82 0.27 16.68 3.79
N VAL A 83 1.39 17.21 3.29
CA VAL A 83 1.81 18.58 3.56
C VAL A 83 0.86 19.60 2.91
N GLN A 84 0.54 19.43 1.64
CA GLN A 84 -0.34 20.35 0.92
C GLN A 84 -1.78 20.25 1.43
N GLY A 85 -2.26 19.04 1.71
CA GLY A 85 -3.58 18.82 2.25
C GLY A 85 -3.77 19.50 3.61
N LEU A 86 -2.79 19.34 4.50
CA LEU A 86 -2.82 19.99 5.81
C LEU A 86 -2.74 21.52 5.68
N ALA A 87 -1.85 22.04 4.82
CA ALA A 87 -1.70 23.46 4.60
C ALA A 87 -3.01 24.10 4.07
N LEU A 88 -3.64 23.46 3.08
CA LEU A 88 -4.92 23.95 2.55
C LEU A 88 -6.03 23.88 3.59
N SER A 89 -6.05 22.86 4.42
CA SER A 89 -7.01 22.76 5.52
C SER A 89 -6.85 23.90 6.53
N LEU A 90 -5.61 24.27 6.86
CA LEU A 90 -5.33 25.36 7.79
C LEU A 90 -5.71 26.73 7.22
N ILE A 91 -5.63 26.93 5.91
CA ILE A 91 -6.02 28.19 5.25
C ILE A 91 -7.53 28.42 5.37
N HIS A 92 -8.32 27.38 5.47
CA HIS A 92 -9.78 27.45 5.55
C HIS A 92 -10.34 27.44 6.97
N ILE A 93 -9.46 27.38 7.94
CA ILE A 93 -9.82 27.54 9.35
C ILE A 93 -9.73 29.02 9.73
#